data_f50a8caf3d3fbbe455250b4448b28591
#
_entry.id   f50a8caf3d3fbbe455250b4448b28591
#
_cell.length_a   1.000
_cell.length_b   1.000
_cell.length_c   1.000
_cell.angle_alpha   90.00
_cell.angle_beta   90.00
_cell.angle_gamma   90.00
#
_symmetry.space_group_name_H-M   'P 1'
#
loop_
_entity.id
_entity.type
_entity.pdbx_description
1 polymer ?
#
loop_
_entity_poly.entity_id
_entity_poly.type
_entity_poly.pdbx_seq_one_letter_code
_entity_poly.pdbx_strand_id
1 'polypeptide(L)'
;MATVIPVIKEKTEQQLELERIISAQLTERLFAPVTFEGIEKSVAYVTAANGLFKVTKTPIGLFKEQLEEFKTEVIGLPKMEIGVELAIPKIPMRKLIEALSYYRDINTKDRTEASVLFFWNYKNLPLPEIPGLSAEGQLVTYCPTQVNSAALSDFTMDLNVAWMRTNLALLLETHSHNTMNAFFSGTDNANENMTQFYGVWGKVTDGHPA
;
A
#
# COMPACT_ATOMS: atom_id res chain seq x y z
N MET A 1 17.98 14.78 31.26
CA MET A 1 17.06 14.16 30.28
C MET A 1 16.96 12.68 30.60
N ALA A 2 15.80 12.19 31.01
CA ALA A 2 15.61 10.77 31.32
C ALA A 2 15.28 10.04 29.99
N THR A 3 16.15 9.11 29.60
CA THR A 3 15.90 8.26 28.43
C THR A 3 14.85 7.23 28.81
N VAL A 4 13.64 7.36 28.27
CA VAL A 4 12.59 6.36 28.43
C VAL A 4 12.97 5.18 27.53
N ILE A 5 13.46 4.09 28.11
CA ILE A 5 13.66 2.83 27.42
C ILE A 5 12.27 2.18 27.30
N PRO A 6 11.76 1.88 26.09
CA PRO A 6 10.50 1.17 25.93
C PRO A 6 10.61 -0.21 26.57
N VAL A 7 9.81 -0.50 27.58
CA VAL A 7 9.69 -1.83 28.15
C VAL A 7 8.95 -2.70 27.14
N ILE A 8 9.68 -3.52 26.39
CA ILE A 8 9.10 -4.57 25.58
C ILE A 8 8.48 -5.59 26.56
N LYS A 9 7.15 -5.56 26.67
CA LYS A 9 6.44 -6.58 27.45
C LYS A 9 6.63 -7.92 26.76
N GLU A 10 7.23 -8.88 27.47
CA GLU A 10 7.27 -10.27 26.99
C GLU A 10 5.84 -10.76 26.77
N LYS A 11 5.61 -11.39 25.62
CA LYS A 11 4.32 -11.97 25.27
C LYS A 11 4.05 -13.19 26.14
N THR A 12 2.82 -13.36 26.58
CA THR A 12 2.41 -14.57 27.32
C THR A 12 2.44 -15.80 26.39
N GLU A 13 2.55 -16.98 26.97
CA GLU A 13 2.50 -18.26 26.24
C GLU A 13 1.22 -18.38 25.40
N GLN A 14 0.08 -17.93 25.94
CA GLN A 14 -1.20 -17.90 25.22
C GLN A 14 -1.19 -16.95 24.01
N GLN A 15 -0.54 -15.79 24.13
CA GLN A 15 -0.39 -14.85 23.01
C GLN A 15 0.50 -15.43 21.91
N LEU A 16 1.59 -16.11 22.28
CA LEU A 16 2.49 -16.77 21.32
C LEU A 16 1.78 -17.93 20.59
N GLU A 17 0.99 -18.72 21.29
CA GLU A 17 0.23 -19.83 20.69
C GLU A 17 -0.87 -19.31 19.77
N LEU A 18 -1.59 -18.25 20.15
CA LEU A 18 -2.58 -17.61 19.29
C LEU A 18 -1.96 -17.05 18.01
N GLU A 19 -0.81 -16.37 18.11
CA GLU A 19 -0.06 -15.88 16.95
C GLU A 19 0.39 -17.02 16.04
N ARG A 20 0.82 -18.14 16.63
CA ARG A 20 1.22 -19.34 15.87
C ARG A 20 0.05 -19.95 15.10
N ILE A 21 -1.12 -20.06 15.74
CA ILE A 21 -2.34 -20.57 15.11
C ILE A 21 -2.78 -19.62 13.97
N ILE A 22 -2.83 -18.32 14.22
CA ILE A 22 -3.18 -17.31 13.21
C ILE A 22 -2.19 -17.35 12.04
N SER A 23 -0.89 -17.41 12.34
CA SER A 23 0.14 -17.51 11.32
C SER A 23 -0.03 -18.76 10.47
N ALA A 24 -0.28 -19.92 11.06
CA ALA A 24 -0.49 -21.17 10.34
C ALA A 24 -1.74 -21.16 9.44
N GLN A 25 -2.78 -20.38 9.82
CA GLN A 25 -3.98 -20.22 9.01
C GLN A 25 -3.77 -19.25 7.83
N LEU A 26 -2.89 -18.24 7.97
CA LEU A 26 -2.67 -17.18 6.99
C LEU A 26 -1.47 -17.43 6.08
N THR A 27 -0.63 -18.42 6.38
CA THR A 27 0.60 -18.69 5.63
C THR A 27 0.63 -20.08 5.03
N GLU A 28 1.32 -20.21 3.92
CA GLU A 28 1.62 -21.50 3.25
C GLU A 28 3.07 -21.54 2.81
N ARG A 29 3.57 -22.73 2.43
CA ARG A 29 4.91 -22.94 1.88
C ARG A 29 4.81 -23.57 0.52
N LEU A 30 5.42 -22.94 -0.47
CA LEU A 30 5.35 -23.33 -1.87
C LEU A 30 6.76 -23.37 -2.50
N PHE A 31 6.82 -23.92 -3.71
CA PHE A 31 7.99 -23.85 -4.57
C PHE A 31 7.64 -23.03 -5.82
N ALA A 32 8.64 -22.30 -6.34
CA ALA A 32 8.48 -21.57 -7.60
C ALA A 32 8.30 -22.57 -8.78
N PRO A 33 7.55 -22.21 -9.83
CA PRO A 33 6.84 -20.95 -10.01
C PRO A 33 5.53 -20.90 -9.21
N VAL A 34 5.10 -19.70 -8.86
CA VAL A 34 3.78 -19.47 -8.24
C VAL A 34 2.97 -18.49 -9.07
N THR A 35 1.65 -18.67 -9.09
CA THR A 35 0.70 -17.79 -9.77
C THR A 35 -0.28 -17.20 -8.76
N PHE A 36 -1.00 -16.16 -9.17
CA PHE A 36 -2.01 -15.55 -8.31
C PHE A 36 -3.07 -16.56 -7.86
N GLU A 37 -3.55 -17.44 -8.77
CA GLU A 37 -4.53 -18.48 -8.48
C GLU A 37 -3.95 -19.60 -7.62
N GLY A 38 -2.68 -19.93 -7.81
CA GLY A 38 -2.00 -21.02 -7.11
C GLY A 38 -1.65 -20.72 -5.65
N ILE A 39 -1.74 -19.45 -5.21
CA ILE A 39 -1.57 -19.07 -3.81
C ILE A 39 -2.94 -19.03 -3.14
N GLU A 40 -3.16 -19.88 -2.14
CA GLU A 40 -4.43 -19.98 -1.42
C GLU A 40 -4.49 -19.05 -0.20
N LYS A 41 -3.35 -18.81 0.44
CA LYS A 41 -3.24 -18.01 1.66
C LYS A 41 -2.83 -16.56 1.36
N SER A 42 -3.05 -15.68 2.33
CA SER A 42 -2.64 -14.28 2.20
C SER A 42 -1.11 -14.09 2.12
N VAL A 43 -0.34 -15.03 2.67
CA VAL A 43 1.12 -15.03 2.65
C VAL A 43 1.64 -16.41 2.27
N ALA A 44 2.49 -16.48 1.26
CA ALA A 44 3.24 -17.68 0.90
C ALA A 44 4.74 -17.47 1.11
N TYR A 45 5.40 -18.46 1.69
CA TYR A 45 6.86 -18.55 1.70
C TYR A 45 7.28 -19.46 0.55
N VAL A 46 7.94 -18.91 -0.46
CA VAL A 46 8.24 -19.58 -1.72
C VAL A 46 9.74 -19.82 -1.84
N THR A 47 10.13 -21.09 -1.97
CA THR A 47 11.50 -21.44 -2.31
C THR A 47 11.66 -21.41 -3.83
N ALA A 48 12.56 -20.58 -4.32
CA ALA A 48 12.98 -20.47 -5.71
C ALA A 48 14.44 -20.90 -5.89
N ALA A 49 14.92 -21.01 -7.14
CA ALA A 49 16.31 -21.35 -7.40
C ALA A 49 17.31 -20.42 -6.70
N ASN A 50 17.00 -19.12 -6.66
CA ASN A 50 17.88 -18.05 -6.18
C ASN A 50 17.59 -17.58 -4.76
N GLY A 51 16.66 -18.17 -4.03
CA GLY A 51 16.39 -17.72 -2.67
C GLY A 51 15.06 -18.14 -2.08
N LEU A 52 14.83 -17.65 -0.85
CA LEU A 52 13.55 -17.72 -0.16
C LEU A 52 12.83 -16.39 -0.32
N PHE A 53 11.58 -16.46 -0.74
CA PHE A 53 10.72 -15.30 -0.96
C PHE A 53 9.51 -15.33 -0.04
N LYS A 54 9.09 -14.17 0.43
CA LYS A 54 7.77 -13.94 0.98
C LYS A 54 6.90 -13.33 -0.13
N VAL A 55 5.79 -13.97 -0.41
CA VAL A 55 4.82 -13.48 -1.37
C VAL A 55 3.53 -13.15 -0.64
N THR A 56 3.14 -11.88 -0.66
CA THR A 56 1.88 -11.42 -0.07
C THR A 56 0.84 -11.31 -1.17
N LYS A 57 -0.23 -12.08 -1.04
CA LYS A 57 -1.38 -12.04 -1.94
C LYS A 57 -2.41 -11.05 -1.42
N THR A 58 -2.74 -10.08 -2.24
CA THR A 58 -3.79 -9.09 -1.99
C THR A 58 -4.80 -9.11 -3.13
N PRO A 59 -5.98 -8.51 -3.00
CA PRO A 59 -6.93 -8.41 -4.11
C PRO A 59 -6.40 -7.67 -5.34
N ILE A 60 -5.30 -6.93 -5.22
CA ILE A 60 -4.69 -6.16 -6.32
C ILE A 60 -3.52 -6.89 -7.00
N GLY A 61 -2.97 -7.95 -6.38
CA GLY A 61 -1.85 -8.70 -6.95
C GLY A 61 -0.96 -9.40 -5.95
N LEU A 62 0.19 -9.86 -6.43
CA LEU A 62 1.24 -10.51 -5.65
C LEU A 62 2.40 -9.54 -5.41
N PHE A 63 2.77 -9.37 -4.16
CA PHE A 63 3.94 -8.60 -3.74
C PHE A 63 5.03 -9.58 -3.32
N LYS A 64 6.18 -9.55 -4.00
CA LYS A 64 7.28 -10.52 -3.88
C LYS A 64 8.50 -9.84 -3.24
N GLU A 65 8.85 -10.29 -2.05
CA GLU A 65 9.99 -9.82 -1.25
C GLU A 65 10.99 -10.97 -1.08
N GLN A 66 12.26 -10.76 -1.37
CA GLN A 66 13.30 -11.76 -1.11
C GLN A 66 13.77 -11.65 0.34
N LEU A 67 13.58 -12.73 1.10
CA LEU A 67 13.99 -12.81 2.50
C LEU A 67 15.43 -13.28 2.63
N GLU A 68 15.86 -14.19 1.74
CA GLU A 68 17.18 -14.78 1.75
C GLU A 68 17.64 -15.08 0.32
N GLU A 69 18.85 -14.70 -0.02
CA GLU A 69 19.53 -15.07 -1.26
C GLU A 69 20.36 -16.34 -1.05
N PHE A 70 20.20 -17.30 -1.94
CA PHE A 70 20.98 -18.53 -1.84
C PHE A 70 22.32 -18.37 -2.55
N LYS A 71 23.42 -18.74 -1.88
CA LYS A 71 24.78 -18.74 -2.43
C LYS A 71 24.93 -19.71 -3.61
N THR A 72 24.15 -20.78 -3.61
CA THR A 72 24.12 -21.81 -4.68
C THR A 72 22.66 -22.02 -5.07
N GLU A 73 22.39 -21.96 -6.37
CA GLU A 73 21.03 -22.12 -6.89
C GLU A 73 20.48 -23.54 -6.62
N VAL A 74 19.20 -23.60 -6.27
CA VAL A 74 18.51 -24.88 -6.10
C VAL A 74 18.17 -25.43 -7.49
N ILE A 75 18.75 -26.59 -7.79
CA ILE A 75 18.57 -27.26 -9.08
C ILE A 75 17.11 -27.71 -9.25
N GLY A 76 16.55 -27.46 -10.41
CA GLY A 76 15.18 -27.88 -10.76
C GLY A 76 14.09 -26.87 -10.41
N LEU A 77 14.42 -25.76 -9.76
CA LEU A 77 13.49 -24.65 -9.54
C LEU A 77 13.80 -23.47 -10.47
N PRO A 78 12.80 -22.71 -10.91
CA PRO A 78 13.03 -21.43 -11.59
C PRO A 78 13.48 -20.35 -10.60
N LYS A 79 14.16 -19.33 -11.12
CA LYS A 79 14.43 -18.09 -10.37
C LYS A 79 13.14 -17.30 -10.19
N MET A 80 13.11 -16.51 -9.14
CA MET A 80 12.06 -15.54 -8.87
C MET A 80 12.66 -14.15 -8.74
N GLU A 81 11.94 -13.14 -9.18
CA GLU A 81 12.32 -11.74 -9.06
C GLU A 81 11.50 -11.05 -7.96
N ILE A 82 12.13 -10.07 -7.29
CA ILE A 82 11.44 -9.13 -6.39
C ILE A 82 10.51 -8.24 -7.21
N GLY A 83 9.40 -7.84 -6.66
CA GLY A 83 8.51 -6.88 -7.31
C GLY A 83 7.04 -7.17 -7.11
N VAL A 84 6.23 -6.58 -7.97
CA VAL A 84 4.77 -6.70 -7.89
C VAL A 84 4.22 -7.23 -9.22
N GLU A 85 3.36 -8.23 -9.12
CA GLU A 85 2.57 -8.76 -10.22
C GLU A 85 1.11 -8.36 -10.02
N LEU A 86 0.65 -7.40 -10.82
CA LEU A 86 -0.72 -6.90 -10.71
C LEU A 86 -1.73 -7.90 -11.26
N ALA A 87 -2.78 -8.18 -10.48
CA ALA A 87 -3.96 -8.94 -10.89
C ALA A 87 -5.11 -8.04 -11.39
N ILE A 88 -4.88 -6.74 -11.44
CA ILE A 88 -5.85 -5.72 -11.84
C ILE A 88 -5.27 -4.84 -12.96
N PRO A 89 -6.12 -4.13 -13.74
CA PRO A 89 -5.66 -3.15 -14.71
C PRO A 89 -4.85 -2.01 -14.06
N LYS A 90 -3.92 -1.44 -14.83
CA LYS A 90 -3.18 -0.24 -14.40
C LYS A 90 -4.14 0.93 -14.20
N ILE A 91 -3.83 1.82 -13.26
CA ILE A 91 -4.55 3.08 -13.07
C ILE A 91 -4.49 3.90 -14.36
N PRO A 92 -5.62 4.32 -14.93
CA PRO A 92 -5.63 5.18 -16.10
C PRO A 92 -4.91 6.51 -15.82
N MET A 93 -4.06 6.96 -16.74
CA MET A 93 -3.28 8.21 -16.60
C MET A 93 -4.18 9.42 -16.28
N ARG A 94 -5.40 9.48 -16.86
CA ARG A 94 -6.35 10.57 -16.56
C ARG A 94 -6.70 10.67 -15.08
N LYS A 95 -6.81 9.54 -14.36
CA LYS A 95 -7.11 9.54 -12.92
C LYS A 95 -5.94 10.06 -12.08
N LEU A 96 -4.72 9.81 -12.52
CA LEU A 96 -3.54 10.43 -11.92
C LEU A 96 -3.48 11.93 -12.22
N ILE A 97 -3.85 12.36 -13.42
CA ILE A 97 -3.94 13.78 -13.77
C ILE A 97 -5.05 14.49 -12.98
N GLU A 98 -6.20 13.85 -12.73
CA GLU A 98 -7.27 14.39 -11.87
C GLU A 98 -6.74 14.64 -10.45
N ALA A 99 -6.01 13.68 -9.87
CA ALA A 99 -5.38 13.85 -8.55
C ALA A 99 -4.36 14.99 -8.55
N LEU A 100 -3.52 15.06 -9.57
CA LEU A 100 -2.54 16.16 -9.71
C LEU A 100 -3.24 17.53 -9.82
N SER A 101 -4.34 17.62 -10.56
CA SER A 101 -5.12 18.87 -10.67
C SER A 101 -5.69 19.28 -9.31
N TYR A 102 -6.21 18.33 -8.54
CA TYR A 102 -6.66 18.58 -7.17
C TYR A 102 -5.54 19.10 -6.27
N TYR A 103 -4.35 18.50 -6.32
CA TYR A 103 -3.19 18.99 -5.56
C TYR A 103 -2.78 20.41 -5.93
N ARG A 104 -2.82 20.76 -7.21
CA ARG A 104 -2.55 22.12 -7.67
C ARG A 104 -3.57 23.13 -7.14
N ASP A 105 -4.85 22.76 -7.16
CA ASP A 105 -5.93 23.62 -6.65
C ASP A 105 -5.75 23.89 -5.15
N ILE A 106 -5.46 22.86 -4.35
CA ILE A 106 -5.21 22.99 -2.92
C ILE A 106 -3.96 23.82 -2.67
N ASN A 107 -2.86 23.52 -3.37
CA ASN A 107 -1.63 24.30 -3.21
C ASN A 107 -1.81 25.78 -3.57
N THR A 108 -2.55 26.06 -4.65
CA THR A 108 -2.82 27.45 -5.09
C THR A 108 -3.63 28.24 -4.06
N LYS A 109 -4.61 27.59 -3.42
CA LYS A 109 -5.50 28.21 -2.44
C LYS A 109 -4.86 28.33 -1.06
N ASP A 110 -4.35 27.23 -0.56
CA ASP A 110 -4.03 27.04 0.86
C ASP A 110 -2.53 26.84 1.13
N ARG A 111 -1.75 26.53 0.09
CA ARG A 111 -0.31 26.16 0.17
C ARG A 111 -0.05 25.03 1.15
N THR A 112 -0.98 24.07 1.19
CA THR A 112 -0.89 22.89 2.04
C THR A 112 -0.73 21.62 1.22
N GLU A 113 -0.27 20.55 1.85
CA GLU A 113 -0.28 19.21 1.27
C GLU A 113 -1.70 18.66 1.25
N ALA A 114 -1.94 17.70 0.39
CA ALA A 114 -3.21 16.99 0.31
C ALA A 114 -2.99 15.54 -0.09
N SER A 115 -3.93 14.66 0.29
CA SER A 115 -3.90 13.23 -0.02
C SER A 115 -5.09 12.83 -0.90
N VAL A 116 -4.84 11.86 -1.78
CA VAL A 116 -5.85 11.18 -2.60
C VAL A 116 -5.60 9.68 -2.54
N LEU A 117 -6.66 8.92 -2.32
CA LEU A 117 -6.63 7.48 -2.18
C LEU A 117 -7.27 6.81 -3.39
N PHE A 118 -6.66 5.75 -3.90
CA PHE A 118 -7.17 4.92 -4.97
C PHE A 118 -7.45 3.53 -4.44
N PHE A 119 -8.71 3.07 -4.60
CA PHE A 119 -9.14 1.75 -4.18
C PHE A 119 -9.58 0.91 -5.37
N TRP A 120 -9.53 -0.40 -5.19
CA TRP A 120 -10.10 -1.37 -6.11
C TRP A 120 -11.29 -2.07 -5.47
N ASN A 121 -12.47 -1.93 -6.08
CA ASN A 121 -13.72 -2.54 -5.62
C ASN A 121 -13.80 -4.00 -6.14
N TYR A 122 -12.96 -4.87 -5.59
CA TYR A 122 -12.84 -6.27 -6.03
C TYR A 122 -14.08 -7.12 -5.76
N LYS A 123 -14.98 -6.66 -4.87
CA LYS A 123 -16.24 -7.32 -4.52
C LYS A 123 -17.43 -6.77 -5.32
N ASN A 124 -17.24 -5.74 -6.16
CA ASN A 124 -18.32 -5.02 -6.84
C ASN A 124 -19.43 -4.55 -5.90
N LEU A 125 -19.06 -4.08 -4.71
CA LEU A 125 -20.02 -3.56 -3.73
C LEU A 125 -20.63 -2.25 -4.22
N PRO A 126 -21.91 -1.97 -3.84
CA PRO A 126 -22.45 -0.63 -4.02
C PRO A 126 -21.65 0.37 -3.20
N LEU A 127 -21.29 1.48 -3.82
CA LEU A 127 -20.50 2.53 -3.18
C LEU A 127 -21.43 3.56 -2.52
N PRO A 128 -21.03 4.12 -1.37
CA PRO A 128 -21.79 5.20 -0.74
C PRO A 128 -21.70 6.49 -1.57
N GLU A 129 -22.78 7.26 -1.57
CA GLU A 129 -22.80 8.61 -2.13
C GLU A 129 -22.22 9.60 -1.12
N ILE A 130 -20.93 9.85 -1.20
CA ILE A 130 -20.20 10.76 -0.30
C ILE A 130 -19.38 11.77 -1.10
N PRO A 131 -19.23 13.01 -0.59
CA PRO A 131 -18.33 13.99 -1.21
C PRO A 131 -16.90 13.46 -1.36
N GLY A 132 -16.24 13.83 -2.44
CA GLY A 132 -14.85 13.43 -2.70
C GLY A 132 -14.67 12.02 -3.27
N LEU A 133 -15.74 11.21 -3.38
CA LEU A 133 -15.69 9.89 -4.01
C LEU A 133 -16.05 9.98 -5.49
N SER A 134 -15.25 9.31 -6.31
CA SER A 134 -15.48 9.11 -7.75
C SER A 134 -15.16 7.67 -8.10
N ALA A 135 -15.95 7.05 -8.96
CA ALA A 135 -15.71 5.67 -9.39
C ALA A 135 -15.76 5.56 -10.91
N GLU A 136 -14.92 4.69 -11.46
CA GLU A 136 -14.91 4.32 -12.86
C GLU A 136 -14.70 2.80 -12.97
N GLY A 137 -15.80 2.09 -13.22
CA GLY A 137 -15.82 0.65 -13.07
C GLY A 137 -15.48 0.24 -11.63
N GLN A 138 -14.47 -0.60 -11.47
CA GLN A 138 -14.01 -1.03 -10.14
C GLN A 138 -12.99 -0.09 -9.51
N LEU A 139 -12.42 0.85 -10.27
CA LEU A 139 -11.48 1.84 -9.72
C LEU A 139 -12.26 2.94 -9.00
N VAL A 140 -11.94 3.13 -7.73
CA VAL A 140 -12.53 4.15 -6.85
C VAL A 140 -11.45 5.13 -6.44
N THR A 141 -11.68 6.42 -6.67
CA THR A 141 -10.81 7.50 -6.23
C THR A 141 -11.51 8.26 -5.11
N TYR A 142 -10.82 8.55 -4.04
CA TYR A 142 -11.38 9.25 -2.89
C TYR A 142 -10.46 10.36 -2.39
N CYS A 143 -11.01 11.55 -2.26
CA CYS A 143 -10.39 12.68 -1.57
C CYS A 143 -10.96 12.71 -0.15
N PRO A 144 -10.23 12.25 0.88
CA PRO A 144 -10.76 12.18 2.24
C PRO A 144 -10.94 13.58 2.84
N THR A 145 -11.80 13.68 3.84
CA THR A 145 -11.80 14.83 4.73
C THR A 145 -10.49 14.82 5.51
N GLN A 146 -9.69 15.87 5.39
CA GLN A 146 -8.31 15.89 5.88
C GLN A 146 -7.95 17.23 6.51
N VAL A 147 -7.07 17.19 7.49
CA VAL A 147 -6.43 18.39 8.09
C VAL A 147 -5.06 18.54 7.43
N ASN A 148 -4.90 19.62 6.70
CA ASN A 148 -3.71 19.87 5.90
C ASN A 148 -2.82 20.96 6.51
N SER A 149 -1.51 20.78 6.40
CA SER A 149 -0.51 21.78 6.70
C SER A 149 0.51 21.87 5.56
N ALA A 150 1.53 22.70 5.70
CA ALA A 150 2.58 22.83 4.72
C ALA A 150 3.47 21.56 4.60
N ALA A 151 3.38 20.63 5.55
CA ALA A 151 4.25 19.46 5.65
C ALA A 151 3.51 18.20 6.15
N LEU A 152 2.18 18.21 6.17
CA LEU A 152 1.38 17.07 6.63
C LEU A 152 -0.04 17.13 6.04
N SER A 153 -0.54 15.99 5.62
CA SER A 153 -1.95 15.76 5.32
C SER A 153 -2.44 14.60 6.19
N ASP A 154 -3.38 14.86 7.10
CA ASP A 154 -3.92 13.86 8.03
C ASP A 154 -5.42 13.67 7.79
N PHE A 155 -5.82 12.44 7.50
CA PHE A 155 -7.19 12.00 7.28
C PHE A 155 -7.61 10.87 8.24
N THR A 156 -6.92 10.69 9.35
CA THR A 156 -7.21 9.61 10.33
C THR A 156 -8.60 9.71 10.94
N MET A 157 -9.19 10.91 10.96
CA MET A 157 -10.55 11.16 11.46
C MET A 157 -11.66 10.93 10.42
N ASP A 158 -11.32 10.60 9.18
CA ASP A 158 -12.32 10.32 8.15
C ASP A 158 -12.85 8.88 8.27
N LEU A 159 -14.08 8.74 8.78
CA LEU A 159 -14.73 7.44 8.97
C LEU A 159 -14.99 6.69 7.64
N ASN A 160 -15.11 7.40 6.51
CA ASN A 160 -15.31 6.78 5.21
C ASN A 160 -14.05 6.04 4.76
N VAL A 161 -12.86 6.53 5.11
CA VAL A 161 -11.59 5.83 4.86
C VAL A 161 -11.57 4.47 5.56
N ALA A 162 -12.03 4.41 6.81
CA ALA A 162 -12.11 3.15 7.56
C ALA A 162 -13.08 2.16 6.89
N TRP A 163 -14.24 2.62 6.44
CA TRP A 163 -15.17 1.79 5.69
C TRP A 163 -14.57 1.28 4.38
N MET A 164 -13.91 2.16 3.61
CA MET A 164 -13.29 1.78 2.34
C MET A 164 -12.16 0.77 2.53
N ARG A 165 -11.28 0.97 3.50
CA ARG A 165 -10.19 0.03 3.82
C ARG A 165 -10.69 -1.35 4.24
N THR A 166 -11.89 -1.43 4.85
CA THR A 166 -12.52 -2.70 5.24
C THR A 166 -13.16 -3.43 4.05
N ASN A 167 -13.73 -2.69 3.11
CA ASN A 167 -14.59 -3.24 2.06
C ASN A 167 -13.94 -3.28 0.68
N LEU A 168 -12.97 -2.41 0.41
CA LEU A 168 -12.23 -2.28 -0.84
C LEU A 168 -10.76 -2.58 -0.61
N ALA A 169 -10.02 -2.88 -1.68
CA ALA A 169 -8.58 -2.98 -1.60
C ALA A 169 -7.95 -1.60 -1.86
N LEU A 170 -7.19 -1.06 -0.91
CA LEU A 170 -6.40 0.15 -1.15
C LEU A 170 -5.27 -0.19 -2.13
N LEU A 171 -5.31 0.46 -3.28
CA LEU A 171 -4.37 0.25 -4.38
C LEU A 171 -3.18 1.19 -4.25
N LEU A 172 -3.47 2.48 -4.10
CA LEU A 172 -2.45 3.53 -4.08
C LEU A 172 -2.88 4.66 -3.14
N GLU A 173 -2.02 5.00 -2.22
CA GLU A 173 -2.12 6.19 -1.38
C GLU A 173 -1.15 7.24 -1.90
N THR A 174 -1.65 8.43 -2.22
CA THR A 174 -0.80 9.51 -2.74
C THR A 174 -0.98 10.78 -1.93
N HIS A 175 0.11 11.55 -1.81
CA HIS A 175 0.07 12.90 -1.27
C HIS A 175 0.96 13.86 -2.07
N SER A 176 0.79 15.16 -1.83
CA SER A 176 1.56 16.20 -2.51
C SER A 176 2.57 16.83 -1.56
N HIS A 177 3.76 17.14 -2.09
CA HIS A 177 4.81 17.91 -1.41
C HIS A 177 4.88 19.37 -1.92
N ASN A 178 3.77 19.94 -2.35
CA ASN A 178 3.65 21.34 -2.76
C ASN A 178 4.76 21.80 -3.74
N THR A 179 5.63 22.69 -3.27
CA THR A 179 6.78 23.24 -4.04
C THR A 179 8.04 22.41 -3.89
N MET A 180 8.09 21.43 -2.99
CA MET A 180 9.25 20.59 -2.77
C MET A 180 9.37 19.52 -3.87
N ASN A 181 10.55 18.94 -4.00
CA ASN A 181 10.73 17.74 -4.87
C ASN A 181 9.90 16.57 -4.34
N ALA A 182 9.63 15.62 -5.22
CA ALA A 182 9.05 14.34 -4.83
C ALA A 182 10.11 13.51 -4.09
N PHE A 183 9.84 13.12 -2.86
CA PHE A 183 10.65 12.21 -2.04
C PHE A 183 9.78 11.64 -0.91
N PHE A 184 10.14 10.49 -0.38
CA PHE A 184 9.51 9.97 0.83
C PHE A 184 10.24 10.53 2.06
N SER A 185 9.52 11.25 2.90
CA SER A 185 10.07 11.79 4.15
C SER A 185 10.25 10.69 5.21
N GLY A 186 10.95 11.00 6.30
CA GLY A 186 11.05 10.07 7.44
C GLY A 186 9.69 9.76 8.07
N THR A 187 8.74 10.71 8.03
CA THR A 187 7.35 10.51 8.51
C THR A 187 6.59 9.58 7.57
N ASP A 188 6.74 9.75 6.24
CA ASP A 188 6.10 8.86 5.25
C ASP A 188 6.59 7.43 5.46
N ASN A 189 7.91 7.21 5.51
CA ASN A 189 8.51 5.89 5.75
C ASN A 189 8.04 5.23 7.06
N ALA A 190 7.76 6.01 8.10
CA ALA A 190 7.25 5.49 9.36
C ALA A 190 5.76 5.08 9.28
N ASN A 191 4.99 5.70 8.39
CA ASN A 191 3.56 5.45 8.21
C ASN A 191 3.26 4.40 7.13
N GLU A 192 4.20 4.11 6.24
CA GLU A 192 4.07 3.18 5.11
C GLU A 192 4.25 1.71 5.53
N ASN A 193 3.35 1.21 6.37
CA ASN A 193 3.44 -0.14 6.95
C ASN A 193 2.53 -1.19 6.28
N MET A 194 1.80 -0.80 5.23
CA MET A 194 0.83 -1.67 4.55
C MET A 194 1.38 -2.17 3.21
N THR A 195 0.95 -3.36 2.78
CA THR A 195 1.28 -3.92 1.46
C THR A 195 0.38 -3.27 0.40
N GLN A 196 0.80 -2.12 -0.11
CA GLN A 196 0.11 -1.30 -1.11
C GLN A 196 1.12 -0.42 -1.85
N PHE A 197 0.66 0.39 -2.80
CA PHE A 197 1.50 1.41 -3.41
C PHE A 197 1.38 2.74 -2.68
N TYR A 198 2.50 3.45 -2.61
CA TYR A 198 2.58 4.80 -2.10
C TYR A 198 3.15 5.71 -3.19
N GLY A 199 2.69 6.96 -3.24
CA GLY A 199 3.13 7.91 -4.25
C GLY A 199 3.20 9.34 -3.70
N VAL A 200 4.28 10.05 -4.05
CA VAL A 200 4.50 11.45 -3.68
C VAL A 200 4.55 12.30 -4.94
N TRP A 201 3.80 13.39 -4.94
CA TRP A 201 3.81 14.38 -6.01
C TRP A 201 4.59 15.62 -5.55
N GLY A 202 5.77 15.85 -6.13
CA GLY A 202 6.54 17.06 -5.91
C GLY A 202 6.29 18.14 -6.96
N LYS A 203 6.67 19.39 -6.64
CA LYS A 203 6.61 20.55 -7.55
C LYS A 203 5.25 20.73 -8.22
N VAL A 204 4.17 20.54 -7.48
CA VAL A 204 2.81 20.55 -8.03
C VAL A 204 2.40 21.91 -8.61
N THR A 205 3.17 22.99 -8.32
CA THR A 205 2.95 24.37 -8.81
C THR A 205 3.51 24.60 -10.21
N ASP A 206 4.50 23.84 -10.66
CA ASP A 206 5.34 24.21 -11.81
C ASP A 206 4.78 23.78 -13.19
N GLY A 207 3.53 23.33 -13.25
CA GLY A 207 2.89 22.97 -14.52
C GLY A 207 3.39 21.66 -15.18
N HIS A 208 4.56 21.18 -14.79
CA HIS A 208 5.11 19.89 -15.17
C HIS A 208 5.37 19.05 -13.92
N PRO A 209 4.76 17.87 -13.76
CA PRO A 209 5.14 16.93 -12.72
C PRO A 209 6.57 16.46 -12.98
N ALA A 210 7.39 16.50 -11.95
CA ALA A 210 8.74 15.92 -11.99
C ALA A 210 8.66 14.40 -11.92
#